data_db0bea774aae5fae0c4ac95cffea9d22
#
_entry.id   db0bea774aae5fae0c4ac95cffea9d22
#
_cell.length_a   1.000
_cell.length_b   1.000
_cell.length_c   1.000
_cell.angle_alpha   90.00
_cell.angle_beta   90.00
_cell.angle_gamma   90.00
#
_symmetry.space_group_name_H-M   'P 1'
#
loop_
_entity.id
_entity.type
_entity.pdbx_description
1 polymer ?
#
loop_
_entity_poly.entity_id
_entity_poly.type
_entity_poly.pdbx_seq_one_letter_code
_entity_poly.pdbx_strand_id
1 'polypeptide(L)'
;LIRSAHFAFLTDVSEREAKIILDKLERMAGLLERFFGRKPAGVVEGFIVHDLGAFPAGTLPEPAGVAKIRERAGICFNARLGDQRRSTLYSCTDHGVIQHECTHGFCHMTFGSTGPTWLAEGVAEMANYWKEGEQAVDISPAVMTYLQQASPKRGLLEIAVPGRTPSGTWQDYAWRWALCHLLANNPNYDDRFKPLAIALMEERPGVSFESVYGPVAREISFEYDQFLRAVGNGYRADLVAWPWKARFRPLKGDSGRVTAAIRARAGWQASGLRVERGATYEAAADGTWRTAAAGEPVTADGSGAGRGRLTAVVFRDAEFALEEPFHVGVAKRFTAAADGQLFLRCADDWTGLADNDGEVEVTLRRIVD
;
A
#
# COMPACT_ATOMS: atom_id res chain seq x y z
N LEU A 1 -1.52 -15.30 -33.93
CA LEU A 1 -2.56 -15.01 -32.93
C LEU A 1 -2.37 -15.93 -31.73
N ILE A 2 -2.28 -15.36 -30.54
CA ILE A 2 -2.28 -16.07 -29.26
C ILE A 2 -3.57 -15.76 -28.51
N ARG A 3 -4.08 -16.71 -27.73
CA ARG A 3 -5.36 -16.54 -27.02
C ARG A 3 -5.40 -17.34 -25.73
N SER A 4 -6.05 -16.74 -24.71
CA SER A 4 -6.42 -17.37 -23.44
C SER A 4 -7.89 -17.08 -23.10
N ALA A 5 -8.30 -17.26 -21.85
CA ALA A 5 -9.68 -17.01 -21.42
C ALA A 5 -10.05 -15.52 -21.52
N HIS A 6 -9.14 -14.62 -21.15
CA HIS A 6 -9.42 -13.19 -21.02
C HIS A 6 -8.65 -12.31 -22.02
N PHE A 7 -7.73 -12.90 -22.81
CA PHE A 7 -6.82 -12.14 -23.66
C PHE A 7 -6.67 -12.76 -25.06
N ALA A 8 -6.60 -11.93 -26.11
CA ALA A 8 -6.36 -12.37 -27.49
C ALA A 8 -5.48 -11.35 -28.22
N PHE A 9 -4.25 -11.73 -28.60
CA PHE A 9 -3.30 -10.82 -29.21
C PHE A 9 -2.71 -11.34 -30.51
N LEU A 10 -2.56 -10.45 -31.47
CA LEU A 10 -1.67 -10.67 -32.60
C LEU A 10 -0.25 -10.27 -32.17
N THR A 11 0.73 -11.13 -32.41
CA THR A 11 2.11 -10.94 -31.94
C THR A 11 3.12 -11.65 -32.84
N ASP A 12 4.34 -11.16 -32.86
CA ASP A 12 5.51 -11.73 -33.51
C ASP A 12 6.51 -12.34 -32.52
N VAL A 13 6.15 -12.45 -31.22
CA VAL A 13 7.01 -13.14 -30.24
C VAL A 13 6.97 -14.66 -30.44
N SER A 14 7.96 -15.36 -29.89
CA SER A 14 7.99 -16.82 -29.94
C SER A 14 6.83 -17.45 -29.16
N GLU A 15 6.43 -18.68 -29.50
CA GLU A 15 5.39 -19.43 -28.79
C GLU A 15 5.68 -19.58 -27.29
N ARG A 16 6.95 -19.77 -26.95
CA ARG A 16 7.39 -19.85 -25.54
C ARG A 16 7.13 -18.56 -24.79
N GLU A 17 7.50 -17.43 -25.40
CA GLU A 17 7.29 -16.10 -24.83
C GLU A 17 5.79 -15.76 -24.74
N ALA A 18 5.05 -16.06 -25.79
CA ALA A 18 3.60 -15.90 -25.83
C ALA A 18 2.90 -16.62 -24.68
N LYS A 19 3.32 -17.87 -24.39
CA LYS A 19 2.80 -18.64 -23.28
C LYS A 19 3.09 -17.99 -21.93
N ILE A 20 4.33 -17.51 -21.71
CA ILE A 20 4.73 -16.83 -20.47
C ILE A 20 3.88 -15.56 -20.26
N ILE A 21 3.67 -14.77 -21.32
CA ILE A 21 2.85 -13.56 -21.26
C ILE A 21 1.41 -13.91 -20.87
N LEU A 22 0.78 -14.87 -21.58
CA LEU A 22 -0.60 -15.26 -21.28
C LEU A 22 -0.76 -15.84 -19.88
N ASP A 23 0.17 -16.68 -19.41
CA ASP A 23 0.14 -17.25 -18.06
C ASP A 23 0.22 -16.17 -16.98
N LYS A 24 1.03 -15.12 -17.19
CA LYS A 24 1.12 -13.97 -16.28
C LYS A 24 -0.17 -13.15 -16.28
N LEU A 25 -0.72 -12.88 -17.44
CA LEU A 25 -1.96 -12.11 -17.59
C LEU A 25 -3.17 -12.83 -16.98
N GLU A 26 -3.27 -14.13 -17.14
CA GLU A 26 -4.36 -14.91 -16.55
C GLU A 26 -4.25 -14.96 -15.02
N ARG A 27 -3.04 -15.04 -14.47
CA ARG A 27 -2.85 -14.92 -13.01
C ARG A 27 -3.27 -13.53 -12.52
N MET A 28 -2.88 -12.49 -13.21
CA MET A 28 -3.29 -11.10 -12.91
C MET A 28 -4.81 -10.97 -12.97
N ALA A 29 -5.46 -11.43 -14.03
CA ALA A 29 -6.91 -11.40 -14.16
C ALA A 29 -7.59 -12.15 -13.00
N GLY A 30 -7.09 -13.34 -12.64
CA GLY A 30 -7.59 -14.10 -11.49
C GLY A 30 -7.43 -13.38 -10.15
N LEU A 31 -6.34 -12.62 -9.95
CA LEU A 31 -6.16 -11.77 -8.77
C LEU A 31 -7.18 -10.62 -8.74
N LEU A 32 -7.36 -9.93 -9.86
CA LEU A 32 -8.33 -8.84 -9.99
C LEU A 32 -9.78 -9.34 -9.81
N GLU A 33 -10.13 -10.51 -10.39
CA GLU A 33 -11.44 -11.14 -10.20
C GLU A 33 -11.71 -11.43 -8.72
N ARG A 34 -10.75 -12.02 -8.01
CA ARG A 34 -10.89 -12.31 -6.57
C ARG A 34 -11.00 -11.02 -5.75
N PHE A 35 -10.18 -10.04 -6.06
CA PHE A 35 -10.20 -8.77 -5.34
C PHE A 35 -11.52 -8.03 -5.52
N PHE A 36 -11.97 -7.84 -6.76
CA PHE A 36 -13.20 -7.10 -7.05
C PHE A 36 -14.46 -7.95 -6.92
N GLY A 37 -14.36 -9.28 -6.97
CA GLY A 37 -15.49 -10.20 -6.96
C GLY A 37 -16.28 -10.19 -8.26
N ARG A 38 -15.69 -9.79 -9.39
CA ARG A 38 -16.33 -9.67 -10.70
C ARG A 38 -15.43 -10.10 -11.84
N LYS A 39 -16.06 -10.65 -12.88
CA LYS A 39 -15.41 -11.09 -14.12
C LYS A 39 -15.59 -10.05 -15.24
N PRO A 40 -14.64 -9.96 -16.18
CA PRO A 40 -14.81 -9.12 -17.36
C PRO A 40 -15.91 -9.67 -18.28
N ALA A 41 -16.64 -8.76 -18.93
CA ALA A 41 -17.71 -9.11 -19.85
C ALA A 41 -17.22 -9.63 -21.22
N GLY A 42 -15.92 -9.63 -21.47
CA GLY A 42 -15.32 -10.06 -22.72
C GLY A 42 -13.80 -10.12 -22.64
N VAL A 43 -13.16 -10.22 -23.80
CA VAL A 43 -11.71 -10.42 -23.95
C VAL A 43 -11.04 -9.10 -24.28
N VAL A 44 -9.89 -8.83 -23.66
CA VAL A 44 -8.98 -7.75 -24.09
C VAL A 44 -8.22 -8.23 -25.31
N GLU A 45 -8.39 -7.52 -26.42
CA GLU A 45 -7.75 -7.83 -27.70
C GLU A 45 -6.61 -6.87 -27.98
N GLY A 46 -5.80 -7.16 -29.02
CA GLY A 46 -4.81 -6.18 -29.51
C GLY A 46 -3.51 -6.78 -30.03
N PHE A 47 -2.43 -6.05 -29.78
CA PHE A 47 -1.14 -6.28 -30.39
C PHE A 47 -0.01 -6.22 -29.37
N ILE A 48 0.83 -7.26 -29.36
CA ILE A 48 2.10 -7.26 -28.63
C ILE A 48 3.20 -7.40 -29.68
N VAL A 49 4.03 -6.37 -29.81
CA VAL A 49 4.92 -6.22 -30.96
C VAL A 49 6.38 -6.16 -30.54
N HIS A 50 7.17 -7.09 -31.05
CA HIS A 50 8.62 -7.08 -30.92
C HIS A 50 9.27 -6.25 -32.05
N ASP A 51 8.86 -6.54 -33.29
CA ASP A 51 9.34 -5.82 -34.50
C ASP A 51 8.15 -5.34 -35.34
N LEU A 52 8.03 -4.03 -35.48
CA LEU A 52 6.99 -3.41 -36.30
C LEU A 52 7.08 -3.81 -37.77
N GLY A 53 8.30 -4.15 -38.27
CA GLY A 53 8.52 -4.61 -39.64
C GLY A 53 7.93 -6.00 -39.94
N ALA A 54 7.64 -6.80 -38.90
CA ALA A 54 7.00 -8.12 -39.05
C ALA A 54 5.50 -8.02 -39.41
N PHE A 55 4.89 -6.84 -39.31
CA PHE A 55 3.45 -6.66 -39.52
C PHE A 55 3.19 -5.99 -40.86
N PRO A 56 2.37 -6.61 -41.75
CA PRO A 56 1.98 -5.97 -43.01
C PRO A 56 1.33 -4.59 -42.81
N ALA A 57 1.48 -3.71 -43.79
CA ALA A 57 0.84 -2.40 -43.75
C ALA A 57 -0.68 -2.51 -43.53
N GLY A 58 -1.20 -1.70 -42.62
CA GLY A 58 -2.64 -1.72 -42.22
C GLY A 58 -3.03 -2.74 -41.17
N THR A 59 -2.12 -3.62 -40.71
CA THR A 59 -2.41 -4.57 -39.62
C THR A 59 -2.58 -3.85 -38.30
N LEU A 60 -1.87 -2.75 -38.07
CA LEU A 60 -1.90 -1.94 -36.86
C LEU A 60 -2.63 -0.62 -37.17
N PRO A 61 -3.97 -0.56 -37.05
CA PRO A 61 -4.77 0.54 -37.56
C PRO A 61 -4.63 1.85 -36.79
N GLU A 62 -4.19 1.81 -35.50
CA GLU A 62 -4.14 2.99 -34.65
C GLU A 62 -2.73 3.63 -34.63
N PRO A 63 -2.52 4.79 -35.27
CA PRO A 63 -1.21 5.44 -35.29
C PRO A 63 -0.64 5.77 -33.91
N ALA A 64 -1.51 6.16 -32.95
CA ALA A 64 -1.10 6.46 -31.58
C ALA A 64 -0.61 5.20 -30.86
N GLY A 65 -1.22 4.03 -31.09
CA GLY A 65 -0.75 2.75 -30.60
C GLY A 65 0.61 2.35 -31.16
N VAL A 66 0.81 2.55 -32.48
CA VAL A 66 2.11 2.33 -33.12
C VAL A 66 3.19 3.25 -32.56
N ALA A 67 2.86 4.52 -32.28
CA ALA A 67 3.80 5.46 -31.65
C ALA A 67 4.23 4.96 -30.26
N LYS A 68 3.30 4.47 -29.45
CA LYS A 68 3.62 3.90 -28.12
C LYS A 68 4.54 2.68 -28.21
N ILE A 69 4.31 1.79 -29.16
CA ILE A 69 5.21 0.65 -29.39
C ILE A 69 6.63 1.12 -29.73
N ARG A 70 6.79 2.13 -30.58
CA ARG A 70 8.10 2.73 -30.93
C ARG A 70 8.81 3.36 -29.73
N GLU A 71 8.04 3.94 -28.80
CA GLU A 71 8.52 4.47 -27.52
C GLU A 71 8.87 3.37 -26.50
N ARG A 72 8.72 2.09 -26.86
CA ARG A 72 8.84 0.93 -25.95
C ARG A 72 7.88 1.01 -24.77
N ALA A 73 6.69 1.52 -25.02
CA ALA A 73 5.58 1.68 -24.08
C ALA A 73 4.35 0.91 -24.57
N GLY A 74 3.23 1.11 -23.91
CA GLY A 74 1.93 0.56 -24.27
C GLY A 74 0.81 1.59 -24.15
N ILE A 75 -0.35 1.21 -24.64
CA ILE A 75 -1.62 1.89 -24.46
C ILE A 75 -2.78 0.90 -24.67
N CYS A 76 -3.79 0.99 -23.82
CA CYS A 76 -5.04 0.27 -24.01
C CYS A 76 -6.15 1.24 -24.40
N PHE A 77 -6.63 1.14 -25.65
CA PHE A 77 -7.78 1.90 -26.12
C PHE A 77 -9.07 1.25 -25.64
N ASN A 78 -9.85 1.99 -24.90
CA ASN A 78 -11.12 1.56 -24.36
C ASN A 78 -12.25 2.29 -25.08
N ALA A 79 -13.20 1.52 -25.64
CA ALA A 79 -14.34 2.04 -26.37
C ALA A 79 -15.63 1.40 -25.87
N ARG A 80 -16.70 2.17 -25.87
CA ARG A 80 -18.05 1.73 -25.56
C ARG A 80 -19.01 2.12 -26.69
N LEU A 81 -19.73 1.13 -27.22
CA LEU A 81 -20.78 1.35 -28.20
C LEU A 81 -22.09 0.72 -27.71
N GLY A 82 -22.96 1.53 -27.13
CA GLY A 82 -24.13 1.03 -26.39
C GLY A 82 -23.70 0.18 -25.19
N ASP A 83 -24.16 -1.06 -25.15
CA ASP A 83 -23.80 -2.03 -24.10
C ASP A 83 -22.53 -2.83 -24.42
N GLN A 84 -22.01 -2.71 -25.62
CA GLN A 84 -20.78 -3.40 -26.02
C GLN A 84 -19.55 -2.61 -25.54
N ARG A 85 -18.62 -3.31 -24.94
CA ARG A 85 -17.31 -2.77 -24.52
C ARG A 85 -16.22 -3.42 -25.34
N ARG A 86 -15.22 -2.67 -25.69
CA ARG A 86 -14.03 -3.14 -26.39
C ARG A 86 -12.79 -2.52 -25.77
N SER A 87 -11.78 -3.34 -25.52
CA SER A 87 -10.46 -2.91 -25.09
C SER A 87 -9.42 -3.46 -26.06
N THR A 88 -8.61 -2.56 -26.62
CA THR A 88 -7.62 -2.91 -27.64
C THR A 88 -6.23 -2.45 -27.18
N LEU A 89 -5.39 -3.41 -26.85
CA LEU A 89 -4.00 -3.21 -26.43
C LEU A 89 -3.09 -2.93 -27.64
N TYR A 90 -2.18 -1.98 -27.48
CA TYR A 90 -0.97 -1.81 -28.29
C TYR A 90 0.21 -1.76 -27.34
N SER A 91 1.13 -2.73 -27.39
CA SER A 91 2.23 -2.79 -26.44
C SER A 91 3.50 -3.30 -27.10
N CYS A 92 4.64 -2.82 -26.58
CA CYS A 92 5.93 -3.49 -26.75
C CYS A 92 5.92 -4.83 -25.97
N THR A 93 7.04 -5.57 -26.00
CA THR A 93 7.15 -6.89 -25.34
C THR A 93 7.56 -6.83 -23.88
N ASP A 94 7.61 -5.66 -23.26
CA ASP A 94 7.86 -5.54 -21.84
C ASP A 94 6.66 -6.06 -21.03
N HIS A 95 6.90 -7.04 -20.17
CA HIS A 95 5.85 -7.72 -19.41
C HIS A 95 5.13 -6.79 -18.41
N GLY A 96 5.85 -5.85 -17.81
CA GLY A 96 5.26 -4.87 -16.89
C GLY A 96 4.32 -3.94 -17.63
N VAL A 97 4.74 -3.44 -18.80
CA VAL A 97 3.89 -2.61 -19.68
C VAL A 97 2.65 -3.37 -20.11
N ILE A 98 2.80 -4.63 -20.55
CA ILE A 98 1.67 -5.47 -20.98
C ILE A 98 0.68 -5.66 -19.83
N GLN A 99 1.15 -6.01 -18.62
CA GLN A 99 0.29 -6.22 -17.46
C GLN A 99 -0.43 -4.94 -17.05
N HIS A 100 0.28 -3.81 -17.01
CA HIS A 100 -0.28 -2.50 -16.70
C HIS A 100 -1.44 -2.15 -17.64
N GLU A 101 -1.20 -2.18 -18.95
CA GLU A 101 -2.21 -1.82 -19.95
C GLU A 101 -3.36 -2.83 -20.02
N CYS A 102 -3.08 -4.12 -19.84
CA CYS A 102 -4.13 -5.14 -19.75
C CYS A 102 -5.00 -4.98 -18.50
N THR A 103 -4.48 -4.40 -17.41
CA THR A 103 -5.27 -4.06 -16.23
C THR A 103 -6.31 -2.98 -16.56
N HIS A 104 -5.93 -1.95 -17.32
CA HIS A 104 -6.90 -0.96 -17.81
C HIS A 104 -7.99 -1.60 -18.65
N GLY A 105 -7.60 -2.50 -19.59
CA GLY A 105 -8.54 -3.27 -20.39
C GLY A 105 -9.48 -4.14 -19.54
N PHE A 106 -8.94 -4.86 -18.56
CA PHE A 106 -9.73 -5.66 -17.63
C PHE A 106 -10.74 -4.80 -16.85
N CYS A 107 -10.33 -3.69 -16.29
CA CYS A 107 -11.21 -2.78 -15.54
C CYS A 107 -12.32 -2.24 -16.43
N HIS A 108 -11.99 -1.77 -17.64
CA HIS A 108 -13.01 -1.28 -18.58
C HIS A 108 -13.99 -2.38 -18.98
N MET A 109 -13.51 -3.57 -19.31
CA MET A 109 -14.38 -4.71 -19.69
C MET A 109 -15.26 -5.17 -18.52
N THR A 110 -14.81 -4.99 -17.27
CA THR A 110 -15.55 -5.40 -16.06
C THR A 110 -16.55 -4.35 -15.60
N PHE A 111 -16.15 -3.07 -15.55
CA PHE A 111 -16.91 -2.02 -14.89
C PHE A 111 -17.44 -0.95 -15.84
N GLY A 112 -16.87 -0.78 -17.03
CA GLY A 112 -17.25 0.21 -18.03
C GLY A 112 -16.30 1.38 -18.16
N SER A 113 -15.46 1.63 -17.17
CA SER A 113 -14.33 2.55 -17.24
C SER A 113 -13.18 2.10 -16.35
N THR A 114 -12.07 2.81 -16.37
CA THR A 114 -10.93 2.60 -15.46
C THR A 114 -11.02 3.49 -14.21
N GLY A 115 -12.02 4.36 -14.15
CA GLY A 115 -12.15 5.37 -13.11
C GLY A 115 -11.21 6.57 -13.28
N PRO A 116 -11.10 7.43 -12.26
CA PRO A 116 -10.20 8.58 -12.30
C PRO A 116 -8.73 8.14 -12.32
N THR A 117 -7.87 8.97 -12.91
CA THR A 117 -6.45 8.64 -13.18
C THR A 117 -5.69 8.09 -11.97
N TRP A 118 -5.91 8.65 -10.76
CA TRP A 118 -5.22 8.15 -9.58
C TRP A 118 -5.55 6.68 -9.27
N LEU A 119 -6.81 6.29 -9.46
CA LEU A 119 -7.27 4.93 -9.25
C LEU A 119 -6.84 4.01 -10.40
N ALA A 120 -7.03 4.46 -11.64
CA ALA A 120 -6.69 3.70 -12.85
C ALA A 120 -5.23 3.26 -12.82
N GLU A 121 -4.31 4.23 -12.66
CA GLU A 121 -2.88 3.96 -12.63
C GLU A 121 -2.45 3.23 -11.34
N GLY A 122 -3.06 3.59 -10.21
CA GLY A 122 -2.75 2.92 -8.94
C GLY A 122 -3.14 1.45 -8.93
N VAL A 123 -4.29 1.08 -9.49
CA VAL A 123 -4.73 -0.32 -9.63
C VAL A 123 -3.90 -1.06 -10.67
N ALA A 124 -3.53 -0.40 -11.79
CA ALA A 124 -2.66 -1.00 -12.81
C ALA A 124 -1.28 -1.36 -12.24
N GLU A 125 -0.68 -0.46 -11.46
CA GLU A 125 0.58 -0.74 -10.76
C GLU A 125 0.43 -1.78 -9.65
N MET A 126 -0.68 -1.77 -8.89
CA MET A 126 -0.95 -2.84 -7.92
C MET A 126 -0.99 -4.21 -8.61
N ALA A 127 -1.70 -4.34 -9.72
CA ALA A 127 -1.81 -5.59 -10.47
C ALA A 127 -0.46 -6.05 -11.05
N ASN A 128 0.42 -5.11 -11.41
CA ASN A 128 1.77 -5.39 -11.89
C ASN A 128 2.68 -5.98 -10.79
N TYR A 129 2.52 -5.53 -9.54
CA TYR A 129 3.33 -5.97 -8.39
C TYR A 129 2.67 -7.07 -7.56
N TRP A 130 1.40 -7.35 -7.76
CA TRP A 130 0.63 -8.28 -6.92
C TRP A 130 1.08 -9.72 -7.07
N LYS A 131 1.25 -10.40 -5.94
CA LYS A 131 1.47 -11.85 -5.89
C LYS A 131 0.37 -12.50 -5.05
N GLU A 132 -0.01 -13.71 -5.43
CA GLU A 132 -1.06 -14.45 -4.73
C GLU A 132 -0.66 -14.75 -3.28
N GLY A 133 -1.57 -14.41 -2.35
CA GLY A 133 -1.36 -14.65 -0.92
C GLY A 133 -0.41 -13.67 -0.23
N GLU A 134 0.21 -12.73 -0.96
CA GLU A 134 1.11 -11.74 -0.37
C GLU A 134 0.44 -10.38 -0.19
N GLN A 135 0.49 -9.87 1.04
CA GLN A 135 0.09 -8.50 1.40
C GLN A 135 1.30 -7.59 1.59
N ALA A 136 2.50 -8.17 1.55
CA ALA A 136 3.74 -7.41 1.68
C ALA A 136 4.01 -6.58 0.42
N VAL A 137 4.64 -5.43 0.61
CA VAL A 137 5.20 -4.65 -0.50
C VAL A 137 6.26 -5.48 -1.21
N ASP A 138 6.16 -5.55 -2.54
CA ASP A 138 7.17 -6.12 -3.42
C ASP A 138 7.23 -5.29 -4.71
N ILE A 139 8.09 -4.29 -4.74
CA ILE A 139 8.22 -3.31 -5.82
C ILE A 139 9.66 -3.24 -6.33
N SER A 140 9.85 -2.66 -7.51
CA SER A 140 11.18 -2.47 -8.06
C SER A 140 12.03 -1.56 -7.18
N PRO A 141 13.36 -1.80 -7.09
CA PRO A 141 14.27 -0.93 -6.33
C PRO A 141 14.23 0.53 -6.76
N ALA A 142 13.98 0.81 -8.05
CA ALA A 142 13.88 2.18 -8.57
C ALA A 142 12.67 2.92 -7.99
N VAL A 143 11.50 2.29 -7.97
CA VAL A 143 10.27 2.86 -7.39
C VAL A 143 10.44 3.06 -5.89
N MET A 144 10.98 2.08 -5.19
CA MET A 144 11.24 2.15 -3.76
C MET A 144 12.16 3.34 -3.42
N THR A 145 13.32 3.41 -4.07
CA THR A 145 14.31 4.49 -3.85
C THR A 145 13.69 5.86 -4.14
N TYR A 146 12.92 5.97 -5.23
CA TYR A 146 12.25 7.22 -5.58
C TYR A 146 11.27 7.65 -4.48
N LEU A 147 10.37 6.78 -4.02
CA LEU A 147 9.39 7.10 -2.99
C LEU A 147 10.05 7.48 -1.65
N GLN A 148 11.15 6.82 -1.29
CA GLN A 148 11.89 7.14 -0.07
C GLN A 148 12.60 8.50 -0.14
N GLN A 149 13.21 8.83 -1.28
CA GLN A 149 14.09 10.00 -1.44
C GLN A 149 13.40 11.25 -1.97
N ALA A 150 12.22 11.12 -2.57
CA ALA A 150 11.50 12.26 -3.15
C ALA A 150 11.25 13.36 -2.10
N SER A 151 11.55 14.60 -2.49
CA SER A 151 11.32 15.78 -1.66
C SER A 151 10.92 16.97 -2.55
N PRO A 152 9.79 17.64 -2.29
CA PRO A 152 8.79 17.27 -1.29
C PRO A 152 8.04 15.97 -1.67
N LYS A 153 7.50 15.26 -0.67
CA LYS A 153 6.58 14.16 -0.92
C LYS A 153 5.22 14.70 -1.35
N ARG A 154 4.56 13.99 -2.26
CA ARG A 154 3.21 14.39 -2.69
C ARG A 154 2.18 14.09 -1.60
N GLY A 155 1.34 15.08 -1.33
CA GLY A 155 0.25 14.95 -0.37
C GLY A 155 -0.94 14.17 -0.95
N LEU A 156 -1.77 13.63 -0.06
CA LEU A 156 -2.93 12.82 -0.38
C LEU A 156 -3.87 13.46 -1.42
N LEU A 157 -4.26 14.73 -1.22
CA LEU A 157 -5.18 15.43 -2.13
C LEU A 157 -4.53 15.79 -3.47
N GLU A 158 -3.21 15.95 -3.50
CA GLU A 158 -2.48 16.16 -4.75
C GLU A 158 -2.58 14.93 -5.66
N ILE A 159 -2.53 13.73 -5.06
CA ILE A 159 -2.61 12.46 -5.80
C ILE A 159 -4.06 12.14 -6.19
N ALA A 160 -4.99 12.25 -5.25
CA ALA A 160 -6.38 11.76 -5.40
C ALA A 160 -7.31 12.74 -6.13
N VAL A 161 -6.98 14.04 -6.22
CA VAL A 161 -7.82 15.00 -6.93
C VAL A 161 -7.48 14.99 -8.42
N PRO A 162 -8.48 14.77 -9.30
CA PRO A 162 -8.26 14.77 -10.75
C PRO A 162 -7.64 16.08 -11.25
N GLY A 163 -6.67 15.97 -12.16
CA GLY A 163 -6.03 17.11 -12.83
C GLY A 163 -4.95 17.85 -12.01
N ARG A 164 -4.73 17.51 -10.75
CA ARG A 164 -3.67 18.13 -9.93
C ARG A 164 -2.28 17.54 -10.19
N THR A 165 -2.23 16.26 -10.53
CA THR A 165 -0.97 15.59 -10.85
C THR A 165 -0.92 15.31 -12.33
N PRO A 166 0.13 15.73 -13.08
CA PRO A 166 0.34 15.31 -14.45
C PRO A 166 0.32 13.79 -14.55
N SER A 167 -0.12 13.26 -15.68
CA SER A 167 -0.10 11.83 -15.97
C SER A 167 0.97 11.52 -16.99
N GLY A 168 1.59 10.36 -16.90
CA GLY A 168 2.43 9.81 -17.95
C GLY A 168 3.87 9.50 -17.58
N THR A 169 4.30 9.73 -16.34
CA THR A 169 5.61 9.30 -15.87
C THR A 169 5.49 8.17 -14.85
N TRP A 170 6.46 7.26 -14.84
CA TRP A 170 6.49 6.18 -13.84
C TRP A 170 6.56 6.73 -12.38
N GLN A 171 7.12 7.93 -12.20
CA GLN A 171 7.12 8.61 -10.91
C GLN A 171 5.71 8.97 -10.44
N ASP A 172 4.85 9.42 -11.36
CA ASP A 172 3.46 9.71 -11.05
C ASP A 172 2.70 8.43 -10.70
N TYR A 173 3.01 7.33 -11.37
CA TYR A 173 2.44 6.01 -11.10
C TYR A 173 2.88 5.47 -9.74
N ALA A 174 4.13 5.69 -9.35
CA ALA A 174 4.63 5.29 -8.02
C ALA A 174 3.82 5.90 -6.87
N TRP A 175 3.46 7.18 -6.94
CA TRP A 175 2.62 7.84 -5.93
C TRP A 175 1.21 7.27 -5.89
N ARG A 176 0.62 6.98 -7.05
CA ARG A 176 -0.73 6.41 -7.17
C ARG A 176 -0.77 4.97 -6.66
N TRP A 177 0.24 4.18 -7.01
CA TRP A 177 0.43 2.85 -6.44
C TRP A 177 0.51 2.91 -4.91
N ALA A 178 1.38 3.78 -4.37
CA ALA A 178 1.59 3.87 -2.92
C ALA A 178 0.29 4.19 -2.16
N LEU A 179 -0.52 5.11 -2.70
CA LEU A 179 -1.83 5.42 -2.13
C LEU A 179 -2.79 4.24 -2.21
N CYS A 180 -2.95 3.64 -3.40
CA CYS A 180 -3.84 2.50 -3.57
C CYS A 180 -3.42 1.29 -2.74
N HIS A 181 -2.11 1.00 -2.66
CA HIS A 181 -1.58 -0.09 -1.83
C HIS A 181 -1.90 0.14 -0.34
N LEU A 182 -1.67 1.34 0.17
CA LEU A 182 -2.01 1.67 1.57
C LEU A 182 -3.51 1.49 1.83
N LEU A 183 -4.36 2.05 0.98
CA LEU A 183 -5.82 1.98 1.16
C LEU A 183 -6.36 0.56 1.04
N ALA A 184 -5.78 -0.27 0.17
CA ALA A 184 -6.22 -1.64 -0.06
C ALA A 184 -5.77 -2.63 1.02
N ASN A 185 -4.68 -2.34 1.75
CA ASN A 185 -4.06 -3.27 2.68
C ASN A 185 -4.04 -2.80 4.14
N ASN A 186 -4.44 -1.56 4.43
CA ASN A 186 -4.53 -1.05 5.79
C ASN A 186 -5.93 -1.26 6.36
N PRO A 187 -6.12 -2.00 7.48
CA PRO A 187 -7.42 -2.34 8.05
C PRO A 187 -8.24 -1.13 8.54
N ASN A 188 -7.65 0.06 8.58
CA ASN A 188 -8.41 1.30 8.83
C ASN A 188 -9.20 1.78 7.60
N TYR A 189 -8.85 1.29 6.39
CA TYR A 189 -9.32 1.85 5.12
C TYR A 189 -9.80 0.82 4.10
N ASP A 190 -9.38 -0.44 4.19
CA ASP A 190 -9.56 -1.49 3.18
C ASP A 190 -11.03 -1.85 2.93
N ASP A 191 -11.86 -1.80 3.96
CA ASP A 191 -13.30 -2.03 3.87
C ASP A 191 -14.02 -1.05 2.93
N ARG A 192 -13.50 0.16 2.77
CA ARG A 192 -14.03 1.23 1.91
C ARG A 192 -13.36 1.30 0.54
N PHE A 193 -12.12 0.81 0.40
CA PHE A 193 -11.35 0.96 -0.84
C PHE A 193 -11.98 0.21 -2.02
N LYS A 194 -12.29 -1.06 -1.84
CA LYS A 194 -12.91 -1.87 -2.90
C LYS A 194 -14.27 -1.34 -3.35
N PRO A 195 -15.24 -1.01 -2.46
CA PRO A 195 -16.50 -0.38 -2.86
C PRO A 195 -16.32 0.95 -3.58
N LEU A 196 -15.40 1.79 -3.12
CA LEU A 196 -15.07 3.06 -3.77
C LEU A 196 -14.53 2.85 -5.17
N ALA A 197 -13.55 1.97 -5.33
CA ALA A 197 -12.94 1.66 -6.63
C ALA A 197 -13.98 1.19 -7.65
N ILE A 198 -14.85 0.26 -7.25
CA ILE A 198 -15.96 -0.22 -8.10
C ILE A 198 -16.88 0.94 -8.49
N ALA A 199 -17.30 1.77 -7.53
CA ALA A 199 -18.23 2.86 -7.78
C ALA A 199 -17.62 3.92 -8.73
N LEU A 200 -16.32 4.20 -8.60
CA LEU A 200 -15.60 5.13 -9.48
C LEU A 200 -15.43 4.56 -10.89
N MET A 201 -15.14 3.28 -11.04
CA MET A 201 -15.04 2.61 -12.34
C MET A 201 -16.41 2.42 -13.02
N GLU A 202 -17.49 2.36 -12.26
CA GLU A 202 -18.88 2.40 -12.76
C GLU A 202 -19.40 3.82 -12.98
N GLU A 203 -18.59 4.84 -12.73
CA GLU A 203 -18.93 6.26 -12.88
C GLU A 203 -20.19 6.66 -12.08
N ARG A 204 -20.36 6.09 -10.88
CA ARG A 204 -21.52 6.37 -10.02
C ARG A 204 -21.56 7.84 -9.60
N PRO A 205 -22.67 8.57 -9.85
CA PRO A 205 -22.78 9.98 -9.50
C PRO A 205 -22.60 10.23 -8.01
N GLY A 206 -21.91 11.31 -7.66
CA GLY A 206 -21.71 11.75 -6.28
C GLY A 206 -20.69 10.96 -5.47
N VAL A 207 -20.05 9.94 -6.05
CA VAL A 207 -18.99 9.18 -5.41
C VAL A 207 -17.63 9.76 -5.79
N SER A 208 -16.82 10.05 -4.80
CA SER A 208 -15.47 10.56 -4.97
C SER A 208 -14.56 10.07 -3.84
N PHE A 209 -13.25 10.22 -3.99
CA PHE A 209 -12.31 10.00 -2.90
C PHE A 209 -12.69 10.81 -1.65
N GLU A 210 -13.01 12.09 -1.85
CA GLU A 210 -13.35 13.00 -0.76
C GLU A 210 -14.67 12.62 -0.05
N SER A 211 -15.68 12.15 -0.79
CA SER A 211 -16.96 11.73 -0.18
C SER A 211 -16.79 10.50 0.73
N VAL A 212 -15.83 9.62 0.47
CA VAL A 212 -15.61 8.39 1.23
C VAL A 212 -14.53 8.54 2.29
N TYR A 213 -13.42 9.17 1.95
CA TYR A 213 -12.24 9.28 2.81
C TYR A 213 -12.01 10.67 3.41
N GLY A 214 -12.77 11.70 2.97
CA GLY A 214 -12.67 13.07 3.51
C GLY A 214 -12.73 13.12 5.04
N PRO A 215 -13.67 12.43 5.71
CA PRO A 215 -13.76 12.42 7.17
C PRO A 215 -12.54 11.90 7.91
N VAL A 216 -11.72 11.05 7.25
CA VAL A 216 -10.50 10.44 7.82
C VAL A 216 -9.22 10.82 7.03
N ALA A 217 -9.29 11.85 6.20
CA ALA A 217 -8.17 12.26 5.35
C ALA A 217 -6.92 12.63 6.14
N ARG A 218 -7.08 13.17 7.36
CA ARG A 218 -5.95 13.50 8.24
C ARG A 218 -5.25 12.25 8.77
N GLU A 219 -6.02 11.23 9.12
CA GLU A 219 -5.52 9.92 9.53
C GLU A 219 -4.77 9.23 8.40
N ILE A 220 -5.37 9.21 7.20
CA ILE A 220 -4.73 8.65 6.00
C ILE A 220 -3.44 9.40 5.68
N SER A 221 -3.44 10.74 5.73
CA SER A 221 -2.25 11.54 5.46
C SER A 221 -1.10 11.22 6.42
N PHE A 222 -1.41 11.02 7.71
CA PHE A 222 -0.44 10.62 8.71
C PHE A 222 0.13 9.23 8.42
N GLU A 223 -0.73 8.22 8.22
CA GLU A 223 -0.27 6.85 7.93
C GLU A 223 0.44 6.75 6.57
N TYR A 224 0.02 7.54 5.58
CA TYR A 224 0.67 7.62 4.28
C TYR A 224 2.09 8.19 4.38
N ASP A 225 2.29 9.24 5.18
CA ASP A 225 3.63 9.79 5.44
C ASP A 225 4.53 8.76 6.15
N GLN A 226 4.01 8.05 7.17
CA GLN A 226 4.74 6.97 7.82
C GLN A 226 5.08 5.83 6.85
N PHE A 227 4.14 5.43 6.00
CA PHE A 227 4.36 4.43 4.95
C PHE A 227 5.48 4.84 4.00
N LEU A 228 5.45 6.06 3.47
CA LEU A 228 6.47 6.55 2.53
C LEU A 228 7.88 6.67 3.14
N ARG A 229 7.98 6.86 4.45
CA ARG A 229 9.28 6.88 5.16
C ARG A 229 9.88 5.49 5.32
N ALA A 230 9.02 4.48 5.42
CA ALA A 230 9.40 3.11 5.76
C ALA A 230 9.18 2.12 4.61
N VAL A 231 8.67 2.59 3.45
CA VAL A 231 8.33 1.70 2.32
C VAL A 231 9.55 0.90 1.86
N GLY A 232 9.37 -0.41 1.76
CA GLY A 232 10.39 -1.33 1.32
C GLY A 232 9.81 -2.73 1.14
N ASN A 233 10.50 -3.59 0.42
CA ASN A 233 10.04 -4.96 0.19
C ASN A 233 9.94 -5.71 1.52
N GLY A 234 8.80 -6.35 1.75
CA GLY A 234 8.44 -6.96 3.03
C GLY A 234 7.57 -6.08 3.94
N TYR A 235 7.43 -4.77 3.68
CA TYR A 235 6.56 -3.91 4.48
C TYR A 235 5.09 -4.38 4.41
N ARG A 236 4.42 -4.39 5.56
CA ARG A 236 3.06 -4.89 5.75
C ARG A 236 2.17 -3.79 6.32
N ALA A 237 1.37 -3.15 5.46
CA ALA A 237 0.46 -2.06 5.89
C ALA A 237 -0.55 -2.49 6.96
N ASP A 238 -0.96 -3.75 6.95
CA ASP A 238 -1.87 -4.32 7.94
C ASP A 238 -1.24 -4.50 9.34
N LEU A 239 0.07 -4.78 9.40
CA LEU A 239 0.78 -4.94 10.67
C LEU A 239 1.16 -3.61 11.32
N VAL A 240 1.22 -2.53 10.55
CA VAL A 240 1.64 -1.21 11.03
C VAL A 240 0.49 -0.22 11.14
N ALA A 241 -0.73 -0.64 10.86
CA ALA A 241 -1.92 0.21 10.94
C ALA A 241 -2.02 0.90 12.30
N TRP A 242 -2.25 2.22 12.28
CA TRP A 242 -2.34 3.01 13.50
C TRP A 242 -3.65 2.73 14.23
N PRO A 243 -3.62 2.47 15.55
CA PRO A 243 -4.83 2.09 16.27
C PRO A 243 -5.69 3.31 16.66
N TRP A 244 -6.29 4.00 15.66
CA TRP A 244 -7.08 5.24 15.85
C TRP A 244 -8.22 5.12 16.86
N LYS A 245 -8.81 3.93 16.99
CA LYS A 245 -9.95 3.67 17.88
C LYS A 245 -9.54 3.36 19.33
N ALA A 246 -8.23 3.32 19.60
CA ALA A 246 -7.73 3.04 20.95
C ALA A 246 -8.10 4.14 21.95
N ARG A 247 -8.33 3.73 23.19
CA ARG A 247 -8.69 4.65 24.26
C ARG A 247 -7.48 4.89 25.17
N PHE A 248 -7.30 6.14 25.54
CA PHE A 248 -6.22 6.58 26.42
C PHE A 248 -6.81 7.32 27.62
N ARG A 249 -6.21 7.14 28.79
CA ARG A 249 -6.59 7.86 30.01
C ARG A 249 -5.38 8.40 30.75
N PRO A 250 -5.47 9.56 31.40
CA PRO A 250 -4.45 10.02 32.31
C PRO A 250 -4.48 9.16 33.58
N LEU A 251 -3.34 9.02 34.25
CA LEU A 251 -3.22 8.39 35.55
C LEU A 251 -3.25 9.46 36.64
N LYS A 252 -4.07 9.24 37.66
CA LYS A 252 -4.19 10.14 38.81
C LYS A 252 -3.58 9.48 40.07
N GLY A 253 -2.68 10.21 40.74
CA GLY A 253 -2.00 9.76 41.96
C GLY A 253 -1.07 8.55 41.70
N ASP A 254 -0.47 8.05 42.78
CA ASP A 254 0.55 6.98 42.71
C ASP A 254 -0.03 5.56 42.50
N SER A 255 -1.30 5.37 42.76
CA SER A 255 -1.95 4.05 42.66
C SER A 255 -2.46 3.75 41.24
N GLY A 256 -2.52 4.76 40.37
CA GLY A 256 -2.99 4.60 39.00
C GLY A 256 -1.99 3.83 38.14
N ARG A 257 -2.49 2.77 37.46
CA ARG A 257 -1.71 2.02 36.45
C ARG A 257 -2.52 1.65 35.26
N VAL A 258 -1.85 1.46 34.12
CA VAL A 258 -2.37 0.82 32.91
C VAL A 258 -1.42 -0.30 32.52
N THR A 259 -1.98 -1.34 31.92
CA THR A 259 -1.22 -2.48 31.41
C THR A 259 -1.61 -2.70 29.94
N ALA A 260 -0.64 -2.99 29.11
CA ALA A 260 -0.83 -3.26 27.68
C ALA A 260 0.05 -4.44 27.24
N ALA A 261 -0.54 -5.36 26.48
CA ALA A 261 0.20 -6.41 25.79
C ALA A 261 0.72 -5.86 24.46
N ILE A 262 2.03 -5.89 24.25
CA ILE A 262 2.71 -5.35 23.07
C ILE A 262 3.30 -6.50 22.28
N ARG A 263 2.74 -6.74 21.09
CA ARG A 263 3.14 -7.82 20.18
C ARG A 263 4.35 -7.42 19.35
N ALA A 264 5.29 -8.33 19.18
CA ALA A 264 6.51 -8.09 18.40
C ALA A 264 6.24 -7.76 16.93
N ARG A 265 5.27 -8.46 16.31
CA ARG A 265 4.95 -8.35 14.88
C ARG A 265 4.07 -7.16 14.49
N ALA A 266 3.80 -6.25 15.41
CA ALA A 266 2.96 -5.08 15.13
C ALA A 266 3.75 -3.77 15.22
N GLY A 267 3.31 -2.77 14.45
CA GLY A 267 3.84 -1.42 14.53
C GLY A 267 3.54 -0.75 15.87
N TRP A 268 3.26 0.53 15.88
CA TRP A 268 2.93 1.27 17.09
C TRP A 268 1.58 0.80 17.68
N GLN A 269 1.60 0.43 18.95
CA GLN A 269 0.45 -0.12 19.67
C GLN A 269 0.10 0.79 20.84
N ALA A 270 -1.18 0.96 21.10
CA ALA A 270 -1.68 1.81 22.18
C ALA A 270 -1.31 1.26 23.56
N SER A 271 -0.67 2.07 24.39
CA SER A 271 -0.42 1.71 25.79
C SER A 271 -1.64 1.91 26.70
N GLY A 272 -2.65 2.64 26.24
CA GLY A 272 -3.78 3.08 27.06
C GLY A 272 -3.46 4.29 27.96
N LEU A 273 -2.21 4.77 28.00
CA LEU A 273 -1.80 5.92 28.81
C LEU A 273 -1.80 7.22 28.01
N ARG A 274 -2.54 8.22 28.49
CA ARG A 274 -2.36 9.61 28.11
C ARG A 274 -1.35 10.25 29.05
N VAL A 275 -0.21 10.68 28.52
CA VAL A 275 0.83 11.36 29.28
C VAL A 275 0.56 12.87 29.36
N GLU A 276 0.99 13.47 30.47
CA GLU A 276 0.90 14.91 30.76
C GLU A 276 2.30 15.49 30.78
N ARG A 277 2.52 16.62 30.11
CA ARG A 277 3.81 17.29 30.04
C ARG A 277 4.36 17.58 31.45
N GLY A 278 5.62 17.22 31.64
CA GLY A 278 6.30 17.40 32.93
C GLY A 278 5.99 16.32 33.98
N ALA A 279 5.00 15.47 33.76
CA ALA A 279 4.72 14.35 34.66
C ALA A 279 5.73 13.21 34.44
N THR A 280 6.10 12.56 35.54
CA THR A 280 7.03 11.42 35.54
C THR A 280 6.26 10.11 35.59
N TYR A 281 6.69 9.17 34.80
CA TYR A 281 6.12 7.83 34.68
C TYR A 281 7.20 6.77 34.81
N GLU A 282 6.79 5.60 35.25
CA GLU A 282 7.60 4.40 35.26
C GLU A 282 6.93 3.34 34.39
N ALA A 283 7.72 2.72 33.53
CA ALA A 283 7.34 1.58 32.73
C ALA A 283 8.09 0.33 33.20
N ALA A 284 7.41 -0.80 33.30
CA ALA A 284 8.01 -2.11 33.54
C ALA A 284 7.44 -3.10 32.52
N ALA A 285 8.29 -3.86 31.86
CA ALA A 285 7.92 -4.83 30.85
C ALA A 285 8.35 -6.23 31.28
N ASP A 286 7.45 -7.21 31.13
CA ASP A 286 7.69 -8.62 31.39
C ASP A 286 7.32 -9.47 30.17
N GLY A 287 8.05 -10.56 29.95
CA GLY A 287 7.88 -11.45 28.81
C GLY A 287 9.05 -11.41 27.83
N THR A 288 8.90 -12.14 26.76
CA THR A 288 9.90 -12.24 25.69
C THR A 288 9.25 -12.27 24.31
N TRP A 289 10.02 -11.88 23.31
CA TRP A 289 9.62 -11.95 21.89
C TRP A 289 10.79 -12.33 21.01
N ARG A 290 10.51 -12.63 19.75
CA ARG A 290 11.51 -12.89 18.70
C ARG A 290 11.36 -11.85 17.60
N THR A 291 12.49 -11.44 17.02
CA THR A 291 12.55 -10.52 15.88
C THR A 291 12.99 -11.22 14.60
N ALA A 292 12.85 -12.52 14.52
CA ALA A 292 13.00 -13.36 13.34
C ALA A 292 12.42 -14.74 13.64
N ALA A 293 11.94 -15.45 12.62
CA ALA A 293 11.30 -16.76 12.77
C ALA A 293 12.22 -17.80 13.45
N ALA A 294 13.52 -17.76 13.14
CA ALA A 294 14.54 -18.63 13.75
C ALA A 294 15.39 -17.92 14.82
N GLY A 295 14.96 -16.74 15.30
CA GLY A 295 15.69 -15.96 16.30
C GLY A 295 15.52 -16.50 17.72
N GLU A 296 16.53 -16.31 18.58
CA GLU A 296 16.40 -16.54 20.01
C GLU A 296 15.45 -15.52 20.64
N PRO A 297 14.65 -15.93 21.63
CA PRO A 297 13.82 -15.00 22.38
C PRO A 297 14.67 -13.96 23.12
N VAL A 298 14.24 -12.71 23.08
CA VAL A 298 14.86 -11.61 23.83
C VAL A 298 13.82 -10.93 24.72
N THR A 299 14.28 -10.36 25.83
CA THR A 299 13.42 -9.52 26.68
C THR A 299 13.19 -8.15 26.02
N ALA A 300 12.45 -7.30 26.67
CA ALA A 300 12.20 -5.92 26.22
C ALA A 300 13.47 -5.06 26.09
N ASP A 301 14.62 -5.48 26.58
CA ASP A 301 15.91 -4.81 26.34
C ASP A 301 16.46 -5.07 24.95
N GLY A 302 15.95 -6.09 24.28
CA GLY A 302 16.36 -6.46 22.93
C GLY A 302 17.76 -7.10 22.86
N SER A 303 18.26 -7.23 21.65
CA SER A 303 19.63 -7.70 21.37
C SER A 303 20.63 -6.54 21.42
N GLY A 304 21.94 -6.87 21.39
CA GLY A 304 23.04 -5.89 21.43
C GLY A 304 22.98 -4.83 20.30
N ALA A 305 22.35 -5.13 19.17
CA ALA A 305 22.11 -4.16 18.08
C ALA A 305 20.82 -3.33 18.27
N GLY A 306 20.08 -3.49 19.36
CA GLY A 306 18.85 -2.78 19.66
C GLY A 306 17.59 -3.37 19.00
N ARG A 307 17.68 -4.42 18.21
CA ARG A 307 16.51 -5.16 17.70
C ARG A 307 15.80 -5.83 18.87
N GLY A 308 14.47 -5.79 18.83
CA GLY A 308 13.66 -6.34 19.91
C GLY A 308 13.61 -5.44 21.15
N ARG A 309 14.13 -4.21 21.12
CA ARG A 309 14.02 -3.31 22.26
C ARG A 309 12.61 -2.68 22.31
N LEU A 310 12.00 -2.69 23.49
CA LEU A 310 10.76 -1.96 23.70
C LEU A 310 11.03 -0.44 23.54
N THR A 311 10.32 0.16 22.61
CA THR A 311 10.46 1.59 22.26
C THR A 311 9.10 2.27 22.41
N ALA A 312 9.11 3.50 22.88
CA ALA A 312 7.91 4.32 23.08
C ALA A 312 7.95 5.57 22.19
N VAL A 313 6.77 6.10 21.87
CA VAL A 313 6.59 7.39 21.23
C VAL A 313 5.35 8.08 21.81
N VAL A 314 5.38 9.40 21.91
CA VAL A 314 4.19 10.21 22.24
C VAL A 314 3.61 10.76 20.95
N PHE A 315 2.35 10.46 20.68
CA PHE A 315 1.57 11.06 19.61
C PHE A 315 0.82 12.28 20.16
N ARG A 316 1.13 13.44 19.62
CA ARG A 316 0.42 14.69 19.91
C ARG A 316 -0.81 14.79 19.01
N ASP A 317 -1.96 14.45 19.57
CA ASP A 317 -3.21 14.34 18.82
C ASP A 317 -3.72 15.69 18.27
N ALA A 318 -3.41 16.80 18.91
CA ALA A 318 -3.76 18.14 18.40
C ALA A 318 -3.03 18.48 17.10
N GLU A 319 -1.73 18.17 17.03
CA GLU A 319 -0.84 18.47 15.90
C GLU A 319 -0.80 17.32 14.87
N PHE A 320 -1.24 16.11 15.23
CA PHE A 320 -1.03 14.88 14.45
C PHE A 320 0.46 14.59 14.20
N ALA A 321 1.25 14.72 15.23
CA ALA A 321 2.69 14.59 15.15
C ALA A 321 3.24 13.64 16.21
N LEU A 322 4.32 12.95 15.86
CA LEU A 322 5.09 12.13 16.79
C LEU A 322 6.20 12.95 17.41
N GLU A 323 6.40 12.79 18.73
CA GLU A 323 7.64 13.18 19.38
C GLU A 323 8.78 12.23 18.98
N GLU A 324 9.99 12.54 19.39
CA GLU A 324 11.14 11.65 19.17
C GLU A 324 10.94 10.33 19.93
N PRO A 325 11.03 9.17 19.26
CA PRO A 325 10.94 7.89 19.93
C PRO A 325 12.06 7.67 20.94
N PHE A 326 11.73 7.02 22.05
CA PHE A 326 12.72 6.72 23.08
C PHE A 326 12.65 5.24 23.54
N HIS A 327 13.80 4.71 23.92
CA HIS A 327 13.91 3.33 24.41
C HIS A 327 13.35 3.21 25.83
N VAL A 328 12.58 2.15 26.06
CA VAL A 328 12.04 1.77 27.38
C VAL A 328 12.80 0.59 27.98
N GLY A 329 13.01 -0.47 27.19
CA GLY A 329 13.60 -1.71 27.70
C GLY A 329 12.68 -2.43 28.69
N VAL A 330 13.26 -3.26 29.60
CA VAL A 330 12.52 -3.97 30.63
C VAL A 330 12.01 -3.04 31.73
N ALA A 331 12.68 -1.91 31.98
CA ALA A 331 12.21 -0.92 32.93
C ALA A 331 12.78 0.47 32.61
N LYS A 332 11.96 1.51 32.74
CA LYS A 332 12.39 2.89 32.59
C LYS A 332 11.52 3.87 33.35
N ARG A 333 12.17 4.82 33.99
CA ARG A 333 11.54 6.05 34.48
C ARG A 333 11.76 7.16 33.44
N PHE A 334 10.70 7.87 33.05
CA PHE A 334 10.78 8.95 32.08
C PHE A 334 9.82 10.08 32.42
N THR A 335 10.18 11.29 32.04
CA THR A 335 9.33 12.49 32.16
C THR A 335 8.80 12.83 30.76
N ALA A 336 7.50 13.03 30.63
CA ALA A 336 6.89 13.35 29.36
C ALA A 336 7.25 14.78 28.91
N ALA A 337 7.78 14.92 27.70
CA ALA A 337 8.13 16.20 27.11
C ALA A 337 6.92 17.00 26.61
N ALA A 338 5.82 16.29 26.29
CA ALA A 338 4.58 16.86 25.75
C ALA A 338 3.36 16.10 26.29
N ASP A 339 2.19 16.73 26.19
CA ASP A 339 0.91 16.05 26.37
C ASP A 339 0.63 15.17 25.14
N GLY A 340 0.08 13.98 25.37
CA GLY A 340 -0.27 13.11 24.22
C GLY A 340 -0.59 11.68 24.60
N GLN A 341 -0.73 10.86 23.59
CA GLN A 341 -1.02 9.44 23.70
C GLN A 341 0.29 8.66 23.58
N LEU A 342 0.57 7.79 24.55
CA LEU A 342 1.77 6.96 24.56
C LEU A 342 1.54 5.68 23.74
N PHE A 343 2.37 5.46 22.75
CA PHE A 343 2.42 4.23 21.97
C PHE A 343 3.72 3.48 22.20
N LEU A 344 3.66 2.17 22.05
CA LEU A 344 4.76 1.26 22.29
C LEU A 344 4.93 0.30 21.09
N ARG A 345 6.16 -0.13 20.83
CA ARG A 345 6.46 -1.17 19.84
C ARG A 345 7.72 -1.94 20.18
N CYS A 346 7.84 -3.16 19.64
CA CYS A 346 9.09 -3.85 19.49
C CYS A 346 9.93 -3.14 18.42
N ALA A 347 11.14 -2.71 18.73
CA ALA A 347 12.02 -2.08 17.74
C ALA A 347 12.55 -3.13 16.78
N ASP A 348 12.18 -3.02 15.53
CA ASP A 348 12.69 -3.80 14.42
C ASP A 348 12.54 -3.03 13.11
N ASP A 349 13.12 -3.55 12.03
CA ASP A 349 12.89 -3.01 10.70
C ASP A 349 11.40 -3.10 10.33
N TRP A 350 10.85 -2.04 9.75
CA TRP A 350 9.46 -1.98 9.33
C TRP A 350 9.10 -3.01 8.25
N THR A 351 10.10 -3.49 7.53
CA THR A 351 9.95 -4.53 6.50
C THR A 351 10.10 -5.95 7.04
N GLY A 352 10.57 -6.10 8.29
CA GLY A 352 10.82 -7.37 8.97
C GLY A 352 9.75 -7.81 9.95
N LEU A 353 8.65 -7.06 10.13
CA LEU A 353 7.68 -7.35 11.19
C LEU A 353 6.90 -8.66 11.00
N ALA A 354 6.82 -9.19 9.79
CA ALA A 354 5.97 -10.34 9.47
C ALA A 354 6.46 -11.64 10.11
N ASP A 355 7.76 -11.80 10.36
CA ASP A 355 8.37 -12.99 10.97
C ASP A 355 8.68 -12.84 12.46
N ASN A 356 8.31 -11.70 13.07
CA ASN A 356 8.38 -11.50 14.50
C ASN A 356 7.28 -12.30 15.22
N ASP A 357 7.57 -12.73 16.46
CA ASP A 357 6.65 -13.50 17.27
C ASP A 357 6.78 -13.17 18.77
N GLY A 358 5.72 -13.44 19.53
CA GLY A 358 5.66 -13.20 20.97
C GLY A 358 5.17 -11.79 21.34
N GLU A 359 5.00 -11.60 22.65
CA GLU A 359 4.53 -10.34 23.22
C GLU A 359 5.15 -10.09 24.59
N VAL A 360 5.21 -8.83 24.98
CA VAL A 360 5.55 -8.42 26.35
C VAL A 360 4.39 -7.66 26.96
N GLU A 361 4.15 -7.90 28.25
CA GLU A 361 3.21 -7.12 29.03
C GLU A 361 3.91 -5.90 29.62
N VAL A 362 3.38 -4.70 29.35
CA VAL A 362 3.96 -3.44 29.82
C VAL A 362 3.01 -2.79 30.83
N THR A 363 3.47 -2.63 32.06
CA THR A 363 2.79 -1.87 33.11
C THR A 363 3.36 -0.46 33.18
N LEU A 364 2.49 0.54 33.16
CA LEU A 364 2.82 1.96 33.27
C LEU A 364 2.16 2.55 34.51
N ARG A 365 2.91 3.29 35.31
CA ARG A 365 2.41 4.02 36.50
C ARG A 365 2.92 5.47 36.50
N ARG A 366 2.16 6.37 37.09
CA ARG A 366 2.62 7.74 37.37
C ARG A 366 3.42 7.74 38.67
N ILE A 367 4.46 8.50 38.71
CA ILE A 367 5.24 8.79 39.90
C ILE A 367 4.87 10.19 40.35
N VAL A 368 4.44 10.33 41.60
CA VAL A 368 4.23 11.64 42.25
C VAL A 368 5.37 11.78 43.26
N ASP A 369 6.24 12.76 43.07
CA ASP A 369 7.36 13.08 43.97
C ASP A 369 6.85 13.79 45.20
#